data_8245ccc20d8acdb99c572540e39b2548
#
_entry.id   8245ccc20d8acdb99c572540e39b2548
#
_cell.length_a   1.000
_cell.length_b   1.000
_cell.length_c   1.000
_cell.angle_alpha   90.00
_cell.angle_beta   90.00
_cell.angle_gamma   90.00
#
_symmetry.space_group_name_H-M   'P 1'
#
loop_
_entity.id
_entity.type
_entity.pdbx_description
1 polymer ?
#
loop_
_entity_poly.entity_id
_entity_poly.type
_entity_poly.pdbx_seq_one_letter_code
_entity_poly.pdbx_strand_id
1 'polypeptide(L)'
;MKLIHTADWHLGKNIEGYTRLEEQRQFLKDFIKICEDEQADMIIIAGDIYDNYNPSAMAEQLFYDTLKQLSRNGSCMTVVISGNHDNPDRLTASGPLARDHGIVMAGTPNSIITPGIYGQHEITESAPGYFHAIINSEEVDMLLVPFPSEKRLNEVYLNETDDETQKAASYGEKMSTLFSSLKEHFHKDSIHLIASHLFVMDSIEDGSERSIQLGGSYMVGGDIFPETADYIAL
;
A
#
# COMPACT_ATOMS: atom_id res chain seq x y z
N MET A 1 19.98 -1.39 -0.92
CA MET A 1 18.76 -0.80 -1.52
C MET A 1 18.33 0.45 -0.72
N LYS A 2 17.90 1.53 -1.38
CA LYS A 2 17.34 2.72 -0.75
C LYS A 2 15.83 2.78 -1.00
N LEU A 3 15.05 2.75 0.09
CA LEU A 3 13.58 2.77 0.09
C LEU A 3 13.07 4.14 0.54
N ILE A 4 12.05 4.67 -0.15
CA ILE A 4 11.26 5.82 0.29
C ILE A 4 9.81 5.38 0.46
N HIS A 5 9.20 5.76 1.58
CA HIS A 5 7.81 5.46 1.90
C HIS A 5 6.97 6.74 2.03
N THR A 6 5.77 6.72 1.52
CA THR A 6 4.74 7.76 1.65
C THR A 6 3.36 7.12 1.69
N ALA A 7 2.37 7.83 2.26
CA ALA A 7 0.97 7.42 2.32
C ALA A 7 0.05 8.65 2.29
N ASP A 8 -1.25 8.45 2.25
CA ASP A 8 -2.28 9.44 2.55
C ASP A 8 -2.22 10.71 1.69
N TRP A 9 -2.06 10.56 0.39
CA TRP A 9 -2.04 11.69 -0.54
C TRP A 9 -3.38 12.39 -0.69
N HIS A 10 -4.49 11.64 -0.55
CA HIS A 10 -5.86 12.15 -0.68
C HIS A 10 -6.06 13.08 -1.87
N LEU A 11 -5.59 12.67 -3.06
CA LEU A 11 -5.65 13.47 -4.26
C LEU A 11 -7.10 13.84 -4.61
N GLY A 12 -7.32 15.12 -4.88
CA GLY A 12 -8.64 15.66 -5.15
C GLY A 12 -9.40 16.13 -3.91
N LYS A 13 -8.76 16.16 -2.74
CA LYS A 13 -9.35 16.68 -1.50
C LYS A 13 -9.83 18.12 -1.66
N ASN A 14 -11.04 18.38 -1.15
CA ASN A 14 -11.61 19.73 -1.05
C ASN A 14 -11.76 20.11 0.41
N ILE A 15 -11.45 21.35 0.75
CA ILE A 15 -11.68 21.94 2.07
C ILE A 15 -12.60 23.12 1.89
N GLU A 16 -13.75 23.11 2.56
CA GLU A 16 -14.77 24.18 2.48
C GLU A 16 -15.18 24.57 1.04
N GLY A 17 -15.19 23.58 0.13
CA GLY A 17 -15.53 23.79 -1.28
C GLY A 17 -14.37 24.24 -2.16
N TYR A 18 -13.19 24.48 -1.62
CA TYR A 18 -11.97 24.81 -2.37
C TYR A 18 -11.15 23.56 -2.66
N THR A 19 -10.80 23.36 -3.92
CA THR A 19 -9.92 22.26 -4.30
C THR A 19 -8.48 22.51 -3.88
N ARG A 20 -7.83 21.49 -3.32
CA ARG A 20 -6.41 21.52 -2.96
C ARG A 20 -5.48 20.95 -4.04
N LEU A 21 -6.02 20.67 -5.22
CA LEU A 21 -5.29 19.93 -6.25
C LEU A 21 -3.98 20.62 -6.68
N GLU A 22 -3.94 21.96 -6.67
CA GLU A 22 -2.72 22.70 -7.04
C GLU A 22 -1.63 22.61 -5.96
N GLU A 23 -2.02 22.64 -4.67
CA GLU A 23 -1.11 22.42 -3.55
C GLU A 23 -0.57 20.97 -3.59
N GLN A 24 -1.43 20.01 -3.86
CA GLN A 24 -1.06 18.61 -4.00
C GLN A 24 -0.11 18.39 -5.18
N ARG A 25 -0.32 19.10 -6.28
CA ARG A 25 0.60 19.11 -7.42
C ARG A 25 1.99 19.61 -7.04
N GLN A 26 2.06 20.67 -6.25
CA GLN A 26 3.34 21.23 -5.79
C GLN A 26 4.04 20.26 -4.82
N PHE A 27 3.30 19.69 -3.86
CA PHE A 27 3.82 18.65 -2.96
C PHE A 27 4.42 17.47 -3.74
N LEU A 28 3.70 16.96 -4.75
CA LEU A 28 4.18 15.82 -5.54
C LEU A 28 5.42 16.16 -6.38
N LYS A 29 5.56 17.40 -6.87
CA LYS A 29 6.80 17.85 -7.52
C LYS A 29 7.98 17.84 -6.56
N ASP A 30 7.79 18.32 -5.34
CA ASP A 30 8.84 18.34 -4.32
C ASP A 30 9.20 16.91 -3.89
N PHE A 31 8.20 16.05 -3.76
CA PHE A 31 8.39 14.62 -3.45
C PHE A 31 9.17 13.88 -4.55
N ILE A 32 8.82 14.08 -5.83
CA ILE A 32 9.57 13.53 -6.96
C ILE A 32 11.03 13.95 -6.89
N LYS A 33 11.28 15.26 -6.64
CA LYS A 33 12.64 15.78 -6.52
C LYS A 33 13.41 15.11 -5.38
N ILE A 34 12.78 14.91 -4.22
CA ILE A 34 13.41 14.18 -3.11
C ILE A 34 13.78 12.75 -3.54
N CYS A 35 12.88 12.04 -4.20
CA CYS A 35 13.12 10.67 -4.68
C CYS A 35 14.27 10.61 -5.71
N GLU A 36 14.39 11.63 -6.56
CA GLU A 36 15.49 11.76 -7.52
C GLU A 36 16.83 12.10 -6.84
N ASP A 37 16.85 13.11 -5.96
CA ASP A 37 18.05 13.54 -5.24
C ASP A 37 18.61 12.41 -4.35
N GLU A 38 17.72 11.62 -3.74
CA GLU A 38 18.08 10.46 -2.93
C GLU A 38 18.41 9.21 -3.78
N GLN A 39 18.12 9.21 -5.06
CA GLN A 39 18.31 8.05 -5.95
C GLN A 39 17.64 6.79 -5.40
N ALA A 40 16.38 6.90 -5.02
CA ALA A 40 15.62 5.78 -4.46
C ALA A 40 15.58 4.58 -5.43
N ASP A 41 15.84 3.38 -4.92
CA ASP A 41 15.70 2.13 -5.66
C ASP A 41 14.25 1.65 -5.68
N MET A 42 13.52 1.95 -4.58
CA MET A 42 12.13 1.56 -4.39
C MET A 42 11.34 2.67 -3.71
N ILE A 43 10.08 2.83 -4.12
CA ILE A 43 9.11 3.72 -3.48
C ILE A 43 7.88 2.90 -3.11
N ILE A 44 7.41 3.04 -1.87
CA ILE A 44 6.13 2.46 -1.42
C ILE A 44 5.15 3.59 -1.18
N ILE A 45 3.95 3.48 -1.77
CA ILE A 45 2.81 4.37 -1.55
C ILE A 45 1.74 3.56 -0.83
N ALA A 46 1.63 3.75 0.48
CA ALA A 46 0.93 2.85 1.38
C ALA A 46 -0.54 3.25 1.61
N GLY A 47 -1.29 3.50 0.54
CA GLY A 47 -2.74 3.69 0.60
C GLY A 47 -3.20 5.14 0.62
N ASP A 48 -4.51 5.30 0.56
CA ASP A 48 -5.25 6.56 0.51
C ASP A 48 -4.71 7.53 -0.55
N ILE A 49 -4.59 6.99 -1.76
CA ILE A 49 -4.12 7.72 -2.94
C ILE A 49 -5.09 8.84 -3.29
N TYR A 50 -6.39 8.54 -3.26
CA TYR A 50 -7.46 9.48 -3.57
C TYR A 50 -8.28 9.83 -2.32
N ASP A 51 -8.85 11.04 -2.29
CA ASP A 51 -9.71 11.48 -1.18
C ASP A 51 -11.06 10.74 -1.14
N ASN A 52 -11.47 10.13 -2.24
CA ASN A 52 -12.74 9.42 -2.30
C ASN A 52 -12.75 8.32 -3.37
N TYR A 53 -13.71 7.40 -3.22
CA TYR A 53 -13.88 6.21 -4.04
C TYR A 53 -14.03 6.47 -5.55
N ASN A 54 -14.52 7.67 -5.93
CA ASN A 54 -14.69 8.09 -7.32
C ASN A 54 -13.90 9.39 -7.56
N PRO A 55 -12.56 9.32 -7.74
CA PRO A 55 -11.73 10.48 -7.97
C PRO A 55 -12.09 11.21 -9.27
N SER A 56 -11.79 12.50 -9.33
CA SER A 56 -11.90 13.26 -10.57
C SER A 56 -10.82 12.85 -11.57
N ALA A 57 -11.10 13.00 -12.86
CA ALA A 57 -10.11 12.74 -13.91
C ALA A 57 -8.81 13.55 -13.73
N MET A 58 -8.89 14.76 -13.14
CA MET A 58 -7.72 15.58 -12.84
C MET A 58 -6.85 14.98 -11.72
N ALA A 59 -7.49 14.39 -10.69
CA ALA A 59 -6.76 13.69 -9.63
C ALA A 59 -6.10 12.41 -10.17
N GLU A 60 -6.79 11.65 -11.00
CA GLU A 60 -6.23 10.46 -11.66
C GLU A 60 -5.05 10.84 -12.59
N GLN A 61 -5.20 11.88 -13.39
CA GLN A 61 -4.12 12.35 -14.25
C GLN A 61 -2.89 12.75 -13.41
N LEU A 62 -3.09 13.51 -12.33
CA LEU A 62 -2.00 13.90 -11.45
C LEU A 62 -1.29 12.68 -10.84
N PHE A 63 -2.02 11.66 -10.44
CA PHE A 63 -1.47 10.41 -9.92
C PHE A 63 -0.63 9.70 -10.97
N TYR A 64 -1.15 9.45 -12.17
CA TYR A 64 -0.41 8.74 -13.21
C TYR A 64 0.80 9.52 -13.72
N ASP A 65 0.70 10.84 -13.86
CA ASP A 65 1.84 11.69 -14.21
C ASP A 65 2.95 11.62 -13.16
N THR A 66 2.56 11.54 -11.89
CA THR A 66 3.49 11.38 -10.76
C THR A 66 4.16 10.01 -10.78
N LEU A 67 3.38 8.92 -10.90
CA LEU A 67 3.92 7.56 -10.95
C LEU A 67 4.93 7.37 -12.09
N LYS A 68 4.62 7.93 -13.27
CA LYS A 68 5.53 7.89 -14.42
C LYS A 68 6.88 8.55 -14.12
N GLN A 69 6.89 9.66 -13.37
CA GLN A 69 8.13 10.34 -12.98
C GLN A 69 8.87 9.56 -11.89
N LEU A 70 8.17 9.11 -10.85
CA LEU A 70 8.74 8.33 -9.76
C LEU A 70 9.42 7.04 -10.24
N SER A 71 8.84 6.37 -11.23
CA SER A 71 9.37 5.13 -11.78
C SER A 71 10.68 5.29 -12.56
N ARG A 72 11.05 6.51 -12.95
CA ARG A 72 12.30 6.82 -13.68
C ARG A 72 12.57 5.86 -14.84
N ASN A 73 11.58 5.68 -15.71
CA ASN A 73 11.61 4.71 -16.83
C ASN A 73 11.88 3.26 -16.37
N GLY A 74 11.35 2.88 -15.23
CA GLY A 74 11.44 1.53 -14.68
C GLY A 74 12.72 1.22 -13.91
N SER A 75 13.58 2.21 -13.64
CA SER A 75 14.78 2.03 -12.81
C SER A 75 14.51 2.17 -11.32
N CYS A 76 13.32 2.63 -10.93
CA CYS A 76 12.85 2.68 -9.55
C CYS A 76 11.56 1.88 -9.45
N MET A 77 11.56 0.80 -8.68
CA MET A 77 10.34 0.03 -8.46
C MET A 77 9.37 0.85 -7.60
N THR A 78 8.15 1.02 -8.06
CA THR A 78 7.12 1.75 -7.32
C THR A 78 5.99 0.79 -6.95
N VAL A 79 5.75 0.61 -5.66
CA VAL A 79 4.68 -0.24 -5.13
C VAL A 79 3.57 0.64 -4.59
N VAL A 80 2.35 0.41 -5.06
CA VAL A 80 1.14 1.14 -4.65
C VAL A 80 0.13 0.16 -4.09
N ILE A 81 -0.38 0.43 -2.91
CA ILE A 81 -1.49 -0.31 -2.34
C ILE A 81 -2.71 0.60 -2.13
N SER A 82 -3.91 0.04 -2.12
CA SER A 82 -5.12 0.81 -1.81
C SER A 82 -5.30 1.02 -0.32
N GLY A 83 -5.77 2.21 0.05
CA GLY A 83 -6.26 2.54 1.38
C GLY A 83 -7.77 2.32 1.53
N ASN A 84 -8.35 2.94 2.58
CA ASN A 84 -9.77 2.86 2.86
C ASN A 84 -10.62 3.83 2.03
N HIS A 85 -10.02 4.90 1.49
CA HIS A 85 -10.67 5.84 0.59
C HIS A 85 -10.67 5.38 -0.87
N ASP A 86 -9.75 4.49 -1.24
CA ASP A 86 -9.55 4.07 -2.62
C ASP A 86 -10.55 3.01 -3.07
N ASN A 87 -10.90 3.08 -4.35
CA ASN A 87 -11.55 1.97 -5.05
C ASN A 87 -10.47 1.00 -5.55
N PRO A 88 -10.37 -0.23 -4.99
CA PRO A 88 -9.33 -1.19 -5.36
C PRO A 88 -9.27 -1.52 -6.84
N ASP A 89 -10.43 -1.78 -7.46
CA ASP A 89 -10.54 -2.18 -8.86
C ASP A 89 -10.13 -1.04 -9.79
N ARG A 90 -10.54 0.19 -9.44
CA ARG A 90 -10.20 1.38 -10.22
C ARG A 90 -8.72 1.72 -10.12
N LEU A 91 -8.14 1.62 -8.92
CA LEU A 91 -6.72 1.86 -8.70
C LEU A 91 -5.86 0.89 -9.52
N THR A 92 -6.22 -0.38 -9.52
CA THR A 92 -5.43 -1.42 -10.18
C THR A 92 -5.72 -1.59 -11.67
N ALA A 93 -6.73 -0.90 -12.20
CA ALA A 93 -7.14 -1.02 -13.62
C ALA A 93 -6.01 -0.71 -14.62
N SER A 94 -5.08 0.19 -14.27
CA SER A 94 -3.92 0.54 -15.10
C SER A 94 -2.71 -0.39 -14.90
N GLY A 95 -2.78 -1.37 -14.00
CA GLY A 95 -1.68 -2.28 -13.66
C GLY A 95 -0.96 -2.91 -14.85
N PRO A 96 -1.68 -3.42 -15.88
CA PRO A 96 -1.03 -3.98 -17.07
C PRO A 96 -0.11 -3.00 -17.83
N LEU A 97 -0.45 -1.71 -17.85
CA LEU A 97 0.36 -0.65 -18.46
C LEU A 97 1.47 -0.16 -17.51
N ALA A 98 1.18 -0.17 -16.22
CA ALA A 98 2.11 0.26 -15.17
C ALA A 98 3.32 -0.68 -15.04
N ARG A 99 3.13 -1.97 -15.31
CA ARG A 99 4.17 -3.00 -15.25
C ARG A 99 5.41 -2.65 -16.06
N ASP A 100 5.25 -2.20 -17.30
CA ASP A 100 6.37 -1.85 -18.18
C ASP A 100 7.23 -0.70 -17.61
N HIS A 101 6.65 0.08 -16.71
CA HIS A 101 7.32 1.15 -15.98
C HIS A 101 7.86 0.74 -14.60
N GLY A 102 7.84 -0.54 -14.22
CA GLY A 102 8.31 -0.98 -12.90
C GLY A 102 7.35 -0.64 -11.75
N ILE A 103 6.05 -0.51 -12.06
CA ILE A 103 5.03 -0.16 -11.07
C ILE A 103 4.18 -1.37 -10.74
N VAL A 104 4.07 -1.69 -9.45
CA VAL A 104 3.23 -2.73 -8.87
C VAL A 104 2.02 -2.08 -8.22
N MET A 105 0.82 -2.60 -8.48
CA MET A 105 -0.42 -2.11 -7.86
C MET A 105 -1.18 -3.26 -7.22
N ALA A 106 -1.52 -3.12 -5.94
CA ALA A 106 -2.34 -4.08 -5.21
C ALA A 106 -3.57 -3.40 -4.60
N GLY A 107 -4.76 -3.93 -4.89
CA GLY A 107 -6.03 -3.37 -4.46
C GLY A 107 -6.62 -4.06 -3.23
N THR A 108 -6.29 -5.33 -3.00
CA THR A 108 -6.84 -6.13 -1.89
C THR A 108 -5.76 -7.03 -1.30
N PRO A 109 -5.94 -7.53 -0.06
CA PRO A 109 -5.01 -8.49 0.54
C PRO A 109 -4.83 -9.78 -0.26
N ASN A 110 -5.77 -10.10 -1.17
CA ASN A 110 -5.69 -11.26 -2.05
C ASN A 110 -5.10 -10.95 -3.43
N SER A 111 -4.57 -9.74 -3.64
CA SER A 111 -3.95 -9.38 -4.92
C SER A 111 -2.78 -10.30 -5.23
N ILE A 112 -2.76 -10.81 -6.47
CA ILE A 112 -1.65 -11.64 -6.98
C ILE A 112 -0.93 -10.82 -8.03
N ILE A 113 0.36 -10.61 -7.85
CA ILE A 113 1.20 -9.87 -8.78
C ILE A 113 1.79 -10.86 -9.80
N THR A 114 1.48 -10.69 -11.07
CA THR A 114 1.95 -11.63 -12.10
C THR A 114 3.49 -11.63 -12.19
N PRO A 115 4.19 -12.75 -11.99
CA PRO A 115 5.64 -12.82 -12.15
C PRO A 115 6.12 -12.35 -13.54
N GLY A 116 7.35 -11.85 -13.60
CA GLY A 116 8.04 -11.42 -14.82
C GLY A 116 8.70 -10.04 -14.67
N ILE A 117 9.01 -9.41 -15.80
CA ILE A 117 9.75 -8.14 -15.83
C ILE A 117 8.86 -6.95 -15.49
N TYR A 118 9.34 -6.10 -14.60
CA TYR A 118 8.75 -4.83 -14.18
C TYR A 118 9.77 -3.72 -14.36
N GLY A 119 9.70 -3.01 -15.48
CA GLY A 119 10.74 -2.05 -15.85
C GLY A 119 12.12 -2.72 -15.97
N GLN A 120 13.05 -2.38 -15.07
CA GLN A 120 14.40 -2.96 -15.00
C GLN A 120 14.55 -4.02 -13.89
N HIS A 121 13.45 -4.40 -13.25
CA HIS A 121 13.38 -5.35 -12.14
C HIS A 121 12.66 -6.61 -12.54
N GLU A 122 12.77 -7.65 -11.73
CA GLU A 122 12.09 -8.92 -11.98
C GLU A 122 11.32 -9.37 -10.74
N ILE A 123 10.04 -9.71 -10.92
CA ILE A 123 9.26 -10.44 -9.92
C ILE A 123 9.35 -11.93 -10.30
N THR A 124 9.95 -12.73 -9.44
CA THR A 124 10.23 -14.13 -9.69
C THR A 124 9.15 -15.05 -9.14
N GLU A 125 8.55 -14.69 -8.00
CA GLU A 125 7.51 -15.47 -7.33
C GLU A 125 6.36 -14.57 -6.86
N SER A 126 5.17 -15.14 -6.76
CA SER A 126 3.99 -14.44 -6.25
C SER A 126 2.97 -15.41 -5.66
N ALA A 127 2.29 -14.96 -4.62
CA ALA A 127 1.13 -15.59 -4.00
C ALA A 127 0.12 -14.48 -3.62
N PRO A 128 -1.11 -14.82 -3.20
CA PRO A 128 -2.03 -13.81 -2.67
C PRO A 128 -1.37 -13.00 -1.55
N GLY A 129 -1.30 -11.66 -1.73
CA GLY A 129 -0.69 -10.76 -0.75
C GLY A 129 0.85 -10.83 -0.63
N TYR A 130 1.53 -11.47 -1.58
CA TYR A 130 2.99 -11.64 -1.55
C TYR A 130 3.61 -11.61 -2.94
N PHE A 131 4.82 -11.07 -3.05
CA PHE A 131 5.73 -11.33 -4.15
C PHE A 131 7.20 -11.33 -3.71
N HIS A 132 8.02 -12.07 -4.43
CA HIS A 132 9.49 -12.00 -4.37
C HIS A 132 10.03 -11.33 -5.62
N ALA A 133 10.99 -10.41 -5.45
CA ALA A 133 11.55 -9.64 -6.55
C ALA A 133 13.06 -9.47 -6.43
N ILE A 134 13.70 -9.28 -7.59
CA ILE A 134 15.10 -8.85 -7.70
C ILE A 134 15.10 -7.38 -8.11
N ILE A 135 15.54 -6.51 -7.21
CA ILE A 135 15.60 -5.05 -7.38
C ILE A 135 17.04 -4.60 -7.27
N ASN A 136 17.64 -4.14 -8.38
CA ASN A 136 19.05 -3.72 -8.43
C ASN A 136 20.01 -4.76 -7.81
N SER A 137 19.79 -6.04 -8.08
CA SER A 137 20.53 -7.20 -7.56
C SER A 137 20.33 -7.53 -6.07
N GLU A 138 19.39 -6.86 -5.39
CA GLU A 138 18.95 -7.22 -4.04
C GLU A 138 17.70 -8.08 -4.14
N GLU A 139 17.63 -9.14 -3.35
CA GLU A 139 16.44 -9.98 -3.22
C GLU A 139 15.50 -9.36 -2.18
N VAL A 140 14.23 -9.22 -2.53
CA VAL A 140 13.21 -8.55 -1.71
C VAL A 140 11.95 -9.40 -1.65
N ASP A 141 11.53 -9.73 -0.46
CA ASP A 141 10.20 -10.28 -0.17
C ASP A 141 9.26 -9.15 0.26
N MET A 142 8.12 -9.05 -0.40
CA MET A 142 7.12 -8.00 -0.14
C MET A 142 5.79 -8.60 0.23
N LEU A 143 5.32 -8.32 1.45
CA LEU A 143 3.93 -8.57 1.82
C LEU A 143 3.07 -7.35 1.45
N LEU A 144 1.97 -7.61 0.76
CA LEU A 144 1.00 -6.60 0.32
C LEU A 144 -0.33 -6.83 1.05
N VAL A 145 -0.63 -5.97 2.02
CA VAL A 145 -1.89 -6.02 2.77
C VAL A 145 -2.61 -4.66 2.63
N PRO A 146 -3.14 -4.32 1.42
CA PRO A 146 -3.99 -3.15 1.22
C PRO A 146 -5.11 -3.13 2.24
N PHE A 147 -5.70 -1.97 2.52
CA PHE A 147 -6.70 -1.79 3.59
C PHE A 147 -7.62 -3.02 3.78
N PRO A 148 -7.41 -3.80 4.85
CA PRO A 148 -8.05 -5.09 5.05
C PRO A 148 -9.37 -4.91 5.81
N SER A 149 -10.39 -4.25 5.19
CA SER A 149 -11.71 -4.15 5.79
C SER A 149 -12.28 -5.53 6.11
N GLU A 150 -13.17 -5.63 7.09
CA GLU A 150 -13.84 -6.90 7.44
C GLU A 150 -14.45 -7.59 6.22
N LYS A 151 -15.04 -6.83 5.29
CA LYS A 151 -15.58 -7.37 4.04
C LYS A 151 -14.47 -8.00 3.20
N ARG A 152 -13.31 -7.33 3.06
CA ARG A 152 -12.17 -7.82 2.28
C ARG A 152 -11.47 -9.00 2.96
N LEU A 153 -11.49 -9.04 4.31
CA LEU A 153 -11.00 -10.18 5.09
C LEU A 153 -12.00 -11.34 5.11
N ASN A 154 -13.32 -11.07 5.15
CA ASN A 154 -14.34 -12.12 5.12
C ASN A 154 -14.44 -12.82 3.76
N GLU A 155 -13.97 -12.21 2.68
CA GLU A 155 -13.69 -12.93 1.43
C GLU A 155 -12.58 -13.98 1.62
N VAL A 156 -11.78 -13.87 2.70
CA VAL A 156 -10.74 -14.83 3.11
C VAL A 156 -11.22 -15.75 4.24
N TYR A 157 -12.07 -15.27 5.16
CA TYR A 157 -12.48 -16.01 6.38
C TYR A 157 -13.95 -15.79 6.69
N LEU A 158 -14.77 -16.82 6.50
CA LEU A 158 -16.20 -16.83 6.86
C LEU A 158 -16.38 -17.07 8.36
N ASN A 159 -16.79 -16.07 9.15
CA ASN A 159 -17.60 -16.24 10.38
C ASN A 159 -17.95 -14.89 11.03
N GLU A 160 -19.23 -14.65 11.30
CA GLU A 160 -19.77 -13.46 11.96
C GLU A 160 -19.91 -13.69 13.48
N THR A 161 -19.52 -12.70 14.29
CA THR A 161 -19.92 -12.58 15.70
C THR A 161 -20.58 -11.21 15.94
N ASP A 162 -21.62 -11.18 16.81
CA ASP A 162 -22.50 -10.00 16.99
C ASP A 162 -22.03 -8.98 18.05
N ASP A 163 -20.93 -9.21 18.76
CA ASP A 163 -20.41 -8.34 19.82
C ASP A 163 -19.24 -7.50 19.34
N GLU A 164 -19.29 -6.17 19.52
CA GLU A 164 -18.25 -5.24 19.05
C GLU A 164 -16.88 -5.50 19.69
N THR A 165 -16.84 -5.91 20.97
CA THR A 165 -15.60 -6.24 21.66
C THR A 165 -15.00 -7.54 21.12
N GLN A 166 -15.86 -8.53 20.82
CA GLN A 166 -15.46 -9.78 20.17
C GLN A 166 -15.11 -9.56 18.70
N LYS A 167 -15.73 -8.61 18.02
CA LYS A 167 -15.36 -8.22 16.65
C LYS A 167 -13.98 -7.60 16.58
N ALA A 168 -13.61 -6.73 17.51
CA ALA A 168 -12.29 -6.11 17.56
C ALA A 168 -11.19 -7.15 17.85
N ALA A 169 -11.39 -8.01 18.86
CA ALA A 169 -10.48 -9.12 19.15
C ALA A 169 -10.38 -10.09 17.97
N SER A 170 -11.49 -10.43 17.34
CA SER A 170 -11.53 -11.27 16.14
C SER A 170 -10.78 -10.64 14.96
N TYR A 171 -10.84 -9.31 14.79
CA TYR A 171 -10.11 -8.63 13.73
C TYR A 171 -8.60 -8.69 13.94
N GLY A 172 -8.10 -8.37 15.13
CA GLY A 172 -6.68 -8.48 15.48
C GLY A 172 -6.14 -9.91 15.31
N GLU A 173 -6.91 -10.92 15.76
CA GLU A 173 -6.56 -12.34 15.58
C GLU A 173 -6.51 -12.74 14.10
N LYS A 174 -7.46 -12.27 13.28
CA LYS A 174 -7.46 -12.49 11.83
C LYS A 174 -6.24 -11.87 11.17
N MET A 175 -5.89 -10.64 11.55
CA MET A 175 -4.71 -9.95 11.03
C MET A 175 -3.41 -10.66 11.44
N SER A 176 -3.29 -11.07 12.70
CA SER A 176 -2.14 -11.85 13.19
C SER A 176 -2.00 -13.18 12.42
N THR A 177 -3.11 -13.87 12.19
CA THR A 177 -3.14 -15.11 11.40
C THR A 177 -2.72 -14.85 9.95
N LEU A 178 -3.22 -13.77 9.31
CA LEU A 178 -2.86 -13.39 7.96
C LEU A 178 -1.37 -13.13 7.83
N PHE A 179 -0.79 -12.27 8.68
CA PHE A 179 0.65 -11.98 8.64
C PHE A 179 1.50 -13.22 8.98
N SER A 180 1.03 -14.07 9.90
CA SER A 180 1.71 -15.33 10.23
C SER A 180 1.73 -16.30 9.06
N SER A 181 0.67 -16.35 8.25
CA SER A 181 0.63 -17.15 7.03
C SER A 181 1.52 -16.56 5.93
N LEU A 182 1.46 -15.24 5.73
CA LEU A 182 2.20 -14.57 4.67
C LEU A 182 3.72 -14.63 4.89
N LYS A 183 4.21 -14.51 6.14
CA LYS A 183 5.64 -14.59 6.45
C LYS A 183 6.29 -15.92 6.12
N GLU A 184 5.51 -17.00 5.97
CA GLU A 184 6.04 -18.31 5.56
C GLU A 184 6.61 -18.30 4.13
N HIS A 185 6.30 -17.25 3.35
CA HIS A 185 6.89 -17.02 2.04
C HIS A 185 8.26 -16.34 2.09
N PHE A 186 8.68 -15.79 3.23
CA PHE A 186 9.95 -15.06 3.33
C PHE A 186 11.16 -15.97 3.09
N HIS A 187 12.03 -15.56 2.19
CA HIS A 187 13.32 -16.20 1.95
C HIS A 187 14.34 -15.76 3.01
N LYS A 188 15.24 -16.65 3.36
CA LYS A 188 16.17 -16.45 4.48
C LYS A 188 17.12 -15.25 4.30
N ASP A 189 17.55 -15.00 3.07
CA ASP A 189 18.63 -14.06 2.76
C ASP A 189 18.13 -12.82 2.00
N SER A 190 16.80 -12.62 1.93
CA SER A 190 16.15 -11.48 1.28
C SER A 190 15.84 -10.36 2.28
N ILE A 191 15.55 -9.15 1.75
CA ILE A 191 15.03 -8.03 2.52
C ILE A 191 13.52 -8.23 2.67
N HIS A 192 13.01 -8.22 3.91
CA HIS A 192 11.60 -8.45 4.23
C HIS A 192 10.85 -7.13 4.42
N LEU A 193 9.98 -6.81 3.49
CA LEU A 193 9.18 -5.60 3.49
C LEU A 193 7.69 -5.90 3.66
N ILE A 194 6.98 -5.03 4.33
CA ILE A 194 5.52 -5.08 4.46
C ILE A 194 4.95 -3.73 4.03
N ALA A 195 3.97 -3.73 3.15
CA ALA A 195 3.14 -2.58 2.86
C ALA A 195 1.70 -2.88 3.28
N SER A 196 1.17 -2.08 4.18
CA SER A 196 -0.20 -2.21 4.66
C SER A 196 -0.82 -0.83 4.88
N HIS A 197 -2.15 -0.77 4.94
CA HIS A 197 -2.86 0.45 5.30
C HIS A 197 -3.78 0.13 6.47
N LEU A 198 -3.26 0.33 7.69
CA LEU A 198 -3.86 -0.09 8.95
C LEU A 198 -3.75 1.00 10.01
N PHE A 199 -4.72 1.00 10.93
CA PHE A 199 -4.62 1.76 12.16
C PHE A 199 -3.92 0.91 13.24
N VAL A 200 -2.74 1.37 13.66
CA VAL A 200 -1.96 0.70 14.69
C VAL A 200 -2.09 1.47 16.01
N MET A 201 -2.41 0.76 17.11
CA MET A 201 -2.50 1.36 18.45
C MET A 201 -1.16 2.01 18.82
N ASP A 202 -1.24 3.13 19.54
CA ASP A 202 -0.09 3.92 19.99
C ASP A 202 0.72 4.59 18.87
N SER A 203 0.20 4.61 17.62
CA SER A 203 0.75 5.45 16.55
C SER A 203 0.46 6.93 16.81
N ILE A 204 1.31 7.81 16.25
CA ILE A 204 1.09 9.26 16.32
C ILE A 204 0.20 9.64 15.13
N GLU A 205 -1.01 10.12 15.43
CA GLU A 205 -1.94 10.63 14.42
C GLU A 205 -1.53 12.04 13.96
N ASP A 206 -1.60 12.33 12.68
CA ASP A 206 -1.33 13.67 12.13
C ASP A 206 -2.60 14.52 11.94
N GLY A 207 -3.78 13.92 12.16
CA GLY A 207 -5.10 14.56 12.09
C GLY A 207 -5.71 14.57 10.67
N SER A 208 -5.09 13.89 9.71
CA SER A 208 -5.68 13.69 8.37
C SER A 208 -6.61 12.47 8.33
N GLU A 209 -6.50 11.60 9.31
CA GLU A 209 -7.29 10.39 9.44
C GLU A 209 -8.78 10.72 9.63
N ARG A 210 -9.63 9.98 8.97
CA ARG A 210 -11.05 9.99 9.32
C ARG A 210 -11.21 9.47 10.73
N SER A 211 -11.81 10.27 11.63
CA SER A 211 -12.20 9.76 12.93
C SER A 211 -13.06 8.51 12.72
N ILE A 212 -12.50 7.35 13.07
CA ILE A 212 -13.22 6.08 13.04
C ILE A 212 -14.18 6.11 14.23
N GLN A 213 -15.27 6.85 14.09
CA GLN A 213 -16.33 6.98 15.10
C GLN A 213 -17.26 5.76 15.15
N LEU A 214 -16.98 4.74 14.42
CA LEU A 214 -17.77 3.51 14.41
C LEU A 214 -16.93 2.36 14.97
N GLY A 215 -16.82 2.38 16.29
CA GLY A 215 -16.45 1.20 17.08
C GLY A 215 -15.12 0.58 16.70
N GLY A 216 -14.00 1.13 17.11
CA GLY A 216 -12.68 0.50 17.36
C GLY A 216 -12.24 -0.79 16.61
N SER A 217 -13.03 -1.24 15.65
CA SER A 217 -12.98 -2.58 15.05
C SER A 217 -11.77 -2.82 14.13
N TYR A 218 -11.08 -1.78 13.73
CA TYR A 218 -9.99 -1.89 12.74
C TYR A 218 -8.61 -1.48 13.28
N MET A 219 -8.53 -1.19 14.57
CA MET A 219 -7.27 -0.85 15.22
C MET A 219 -6.58 -2.13 15.71
N VAL A 220 -5.31 -2.28 15.45
CA VAL A 220 -4.51 -3.45 15.80
C VAL A 220 -3.29 -3.07 16.64
N GLY A 221 -2.79 -4.00 17.46
CA GLY A 221 -1.50 -3.82 18.11
C GLY A 221 -0.33 -4.00 17.13
N GLY A 222 0.80 -3.38 17.38
CA GLY A 222 2.01 -3.55 16.56
C GLY A 222 2.59 -4.96 16.62
N ASP A 223 2.18 -5.77 17.57
CA ASP A 223 2.57 -7.17 17.77
C ASP A 223 2.01 -8.15 16.73
N ILE A 224 1.07 -7.70 15.87
CA ILE A 224 0.57 -8.51 14.75
C ILE A 224 1.60 -8.70 13.63
N PHE A 225 2.57 -7.78 13.52
CA PHE A 225 3.56 -7.83 12.46
C PHE A 225 4.67 -8.84 12.76
N PRO A 226 5.18 -9.54 11.73
CA PRO A 226 6.33 -10.43 11.89
C PRO A 226 7.58 -9.68 12.39
N GLU A 227 8.21 -10.18 13.46
CA GLU A 227 9.49 -9.64 13.97
C GLU A 227 10.64 -9.75 12.95
N THR A 228 10.47 -10.57 11.93
CA THR A 228 11.45 -10.78 10.84
C THR A 228 11.34 -9.72 9.74
N ALA A 229 10.38 -8.80 9.81
CA ALA A 229 10.27 -7.71 8.84
C ALA A 229 11.36 -6.67 9.08
N ASP A 230 12.10 -6.31 8.03
CA ASP A 230 13.11 -5.24 8.07
C ASP A 230 12.47 -3.85 8.04
N TYR A 231 11.31 -3.72 7.37
CA TYR A 231 10.56 -2.48 7.30
C TYR A 231 9.07 -2.71 7.10
N ILE A 232 8.25 -1.89 7.77
CA ILE A 232 6.79 -1.90 7.65
C ILE A 232 6.34 -0.51 7.22
N ALA A 233 5.76 -0.40 6.03
CA ALA A 233 5.14 0.80 5.48
C ALA A 233 3.63 0.80 5.77
N LEU A 234 3.13 1.83 6.46
CA LEU A 234 1.72 2.00 6.86
C LEU A 234 1.16 3.29 6.30
#